data_08f7d22b27b400b358cf1f27800a14d1
#
_entry.id   08f7d22b27b400b358cf1f27800a14d1
#
_cell.length_a   1.000
_cell.length_b   1.000
_cell.length_c   1.000
_cell.angle_alpha   90.00
_cell.angle_beta   90.00
_cell.angle_gamma   90.00
#
_symmetry.space_group_name_H-M   'P 1'
#
loop_
_entity.id
_entity.type
_entity.pdbx_description
1 polymer ?
#
loop_
_entity_poly.entity_id
_entity_poly.type
_entity_poly.pdbx_seq_one_letter_code
_entity_poly.pdbx_strand_id
1 'polypeptide(L)'
;DEVFGGKQSHYWDTILQNGAQYQYGEVLEDANVREADYANLFNSSSPRGGGITDSSYGHEVRNAVQFKNLGASHFTSHSKVTEDKTVNWVESHDNFANGEANIPQELSDEWIKYGWAGVTAQKNGMSLFFDRPYKDGGTYGTGGVGTYGNGSGPFTENSKLGDAGSDLWKDPEVVAVNHFRNAMVGEASNVSNCGDDNCLMVERYAGSAAQDGMVVANANGSDKNLAGQSTKLANGTYTDEVTGSTITVSGGKVTSGTVKGQSIAAFSNKTRSGKVSTAEAYPNKGTIPGESKTITLRSYQSTNTTYSTSDGQSGSFKDGDTIEIGSKAKSDEVVTVTVKGTGADGEA
;
A
#
# COMPACT_ATOMS: atom_id res chain seq x y z
N ASP A 1 -11.80 26.90 1.16
CA ASP A 1 -11.14 27.07 2.46
C ASP A 1 -11.06 28.54 2.92
N GLU A 2 -10.76 29.48 2.06
CA GLU A 2 -10.79 30.91 2.39
C GLU A 2 -12.15 31.38 2.93
N VAL A 3 -13.25 30.82 2.43
CA VAL A 3 -14.61 31.12 2.90
C VAL A 3 -14.81 30.78 4.38
N PHE A 4 -14.06 29.83 4.93
CA PHE A 4 -14.17 29.38 6.31
C PHE A 4 -13.00 29.83 7.21
N GLY A 5 -12.21 30.79 6.78
CA GLY A 5 -11.05 31.30 7.52
C GLY A 5 -9.79 30.47 7.36
N GLY A 6 -9.70 29.68 6.31
CA GLY A 6 -8.52 28.89 5.97
C GLY A 6 -8.11 27.93 7.09
N LYS A 7 -6.81 27.70 7.24
CA LYS A 7 -6.23 26.83 8.26
C LYS A 7 -6.51 27.29 9.73
N GLN A 8 -6.96 28.52 9.94
CA GLN A 8 -7.29 29.08 11.24
C GLN A 8 -8.76 28.90 11.63
N SER A 9 -9.55 28.29 10.76
CA SER A 9 -10.95 28.04 11.04
C SER A 9 -11.15 27.04 12.17
N HIS A 10 -12.02 27.35 13.13
CA HIS A 10 -12.47 26.43 14.18
C HIS A 10 -13.18 25.18 13.64
N TYR A 11 -13.54 25.16 12.38
CA TYR A 11 -14.03 23.98 11.68
C TYR A 11 -13.04 22.80 11.77
N TRP A 12 -11.74 23.09 11.61
CA TRP A 12 -10.69 22.08 11.68
C TRP A 12 -10.57 21.47 13.09
N ASP A 13 -10.69 22.28 14.13
CA ASP A 13 -10.64 21.79 15.53
C ASP A 13 -11.72 20.71 15.74
N THR A 14 -12.94 20.97 15.26
CA THR A 14 -14.04 20.03 15.40
C THR A 14 -13.81 18.74 14.62
N ILE A 15 -13.38 18.83 13.37
CA ILE A 15 -13.17 17.65 12.51
C ILE A 15 -11.97 16.82 12.97
N LEU A 16 -10.82 17.47 13.20
CA LEU A 16 -9.59 16.75 13.47
C LEU A 16 -9.56 16.12 14.87
N GLN A 17 -10.23 16.72 15.85
CA GLN A 17 -10.31 16.16 17.21
C GLN A 17 -11.37 15.06 17.35
N ASN A 18 -12.40 15.07 16.53
CA ASN A 18 -13.51 14.11 16.60
C ASN A 18 -13.54 13.11 15.43
N GLY A 19 -12.60 13.16 14.52
CA GLY A 19 -12.50 12.28 13.38
C GLY A 19 -11.74 10.97 13.66
N ALA A 20 -11.18 10.40 12.62
CA ALA A 20 -10.36 9.19 12.71
C ALA A 20 -9.06 9.43 13.49
N GLN A 21 -8.42 8.35 13.94
CA GLN A 21 -7.16 8.42 14.70
C GLN A 21 -6.03 9.06 13.88
N TYR A 22 -5.89 8.65 12.62
CA TYR A 22 -5.00 9.26 11.63
C TYR A 22 -5.84 9.91 10.55
N GLN A 23 -5.57 11.17 10.26
CA GLN A 23 -6.33 11.91 9.27
C GLN A 23 -5.40 12.57 8.26
N TYR A 24 -5.79 12.54 7.01
CA TYR A 24 -5.05 13.22 5.95
C TYR A 24 -6.02 13.87 4.95
N GLY A 25 -5.50 14.80 4.19
CA GLY A 25 -6.26 15.49 3.15
C GLY A 25 -5.43 15.73 1.90
N GLU A 26 -6.11 16.01 0.81
CA GLU A 26 -5.51 16.56 -0.37
C GLU A 26 -5.50 18.07 -0.28
N VAL A 27 -4.36 18.68 -0.55
CA VAL A 27 -4.18 20.12 -0.57
C VAL A 27 -3.48 20.50 -1.86
N LEU A 28 -4.15 21.29 -2.68
CA LEU A 28 -3.56 21.87 -3.89
C LEU A 28 -3.03 23.25 -3.55
N GLU A 29 -1.72 23.42 -3.69
CA GLU A 29 -1.05 24.67 -3.35
C GLU A 29 -1.34 25.77 -4.38
N ASP A 30 -1.67 26.96 -3.90
CA ASP A 30 -1.80 28.18 -4.68
C ASP A 30 -1.13 29.38 -3.98
N ALA A 31 -1.45 30.59 -4.40
CA ALA A 31 -0.88 31.81 -3.83
C ALA A 31 -1.23 32.00 -2.33
N ASN A 32 -2.34 31.45 -1.85
CA ASN A 32 -2.89 31.63 -0.52
C ASN A 32 -2.85 30.38 0.33
N VAL A 33 -2.82 29.19 -0.30
CA VAL A 33 -2.87 27.88 0.33
C VAL A 33 -1.50 27.21 0.24
N ARG A 34 -0.89 26.89 1.38
CA ARG A 34 0.39 26.19 1.46
C ARG A 34 0.23 24.77 1.99
N GLU A 35 0.70 23.81 1.24
CA GLU A 35 0.70 22.38 1.62
C GLU A 35 1.32 22.16 3.02
N ALA A 36 2.46 22.76 3.30
CA ALA A 36 3.13 22.62 4.59
C ALA A 36 2.29 23.07 5.79
N ASP A 37 1.48 24.10 5.62
CA ASP A 37 0.61 24.61 6.68
C ASP A 37 -0.48 23.62 7.04
N TYR A 38 -1.09 22.99 6.03
CA TYR A 38 -2.13 21.96 6.25
C TYR A 38 -1.53 20.64 6.73
N ALA A 39 -0.37 20.24 6.22
CA ALA A 39 0.35 19.08 6.75
C ALA A 39 0.63 19.22 8.26
N ASN A 40 1.08 20.40 8.69
CA ASN A 40 1.29 20.70 10.11
C ASN A 40 -0.01 20.68 10.90
N LEU A 41 -1.08 21.26 10.37
CA LEU A 41 -2.40 21.28 11.00
C LEU A 41 -2.93 19.86 11.22
N PHE A 42 -2.95 19.04 10.18
CA PHE A 42 -3.42 17.64 10.27
C PHE A 42 -2.56 16.82 11.23
N ASN A 43 -1.24 16.99 11.19
CA ASN A 43 -0.33 16.23 12.04
C ASN A 43 -0.46 16.60 13.53
N SER A 44 -0.66 17.89 13.84
CA SER A 44 -0.73 18.37 15.23
C SER A 44 -2.10 18.20 15.88
N SER A 45 -3.17 18.19 15.09
CA SER A 45 -4.55 18.23 15.60
C SER A 45 -5.27 16.89 15.58
N SER A 46 -4.77 15.91 14.80
CA SER A 46 -5.34 14.56 14.80
C SER A 46 -4.79 13.72 15.96
N PRO A 47 -5.58 12.81 16.56
CA PRO A 47 -5.19 12.07 17.77
C PRO A 47 -3.91 11.24 17.65
N ARG A 48 -3.61 10.70 16.46
CA ARG A 48 -2.38 9.95 16.16
C ARG A 48 -1.61 10.53 14.99
N GLY A 49 -1.66 11.85 14.83
CA GLY A 49 -1.04 12.54 13.74
C GLY A 49 -1.84 12.45 12.44
N GLY A 50 -1.28 13.03 11.40
CA GLY A 50 -1.89 13.09 10.09
C GLY A 50 -0.94 13.76 9.10
N GLY A 51 -1.42 14.00 7.91
CA GLY A 51 -0.63 14.61 6.86
C GLY A 51 -1.45 15.04 5.66
N ILE A 52 -0.76 15.25 4.59
CA ILE A 52 -1.39 15.52 3.28
C ILE A 52 -0.85 14.56 2.23
N THR A 53 -1.61 14.40 1.16
CA THR A 53 -1.10 13.75 -0.05
C THR A 53 -0.01 14.65 -0.67
N ASP A 54 1.19 14.08 -0.86
CA ASP A 54 2.30 14.81 -1.50
C ASP A 54 2.21 14.62 -3.01
N SER A 55 1.48 15.49 -3.68
CA SER A 55 1.25 15.42 -5.12
C SER A 55 2.52 15.59 -5.93
N SER A 56 3.46 16.43 -5.47
CA SER A 56 4.76 16.63 -6.14
C SER A 56 5.59 15.35 -6.09
N TYR A 57 5.67 14.71 -4.93
CA TYR A 57 6.35 13.43 -4.77
C TYR A 57 5.65 12.31 -5.56
N GLY A 58 4.32 12.24 -5.49
CA GLY A 58 3.53 11.29 -6.27
C GLY A 58 3.76 11.41 -7.77
N HIS A 59 3.96 12.65 -8.27
CA HIS A 59 4.33 12.89 -9.67
C HIS A 59 5.71 12.31 -10.00
N GLU A 60 6.72 12.50 -9.16
CA GLU A 60 8.06 11.92 -9.34
C GLU A 60 8.03 10.38 -9.32
N VAL A 61 7.30 9.78 -8.39
CA VAL A 61 7.12 8.32 -8.32
C VAL A 61 6.44 7.79 -9.59
N ARG A 62 5.39 8.46 -10.07
CA ARG A 62 4.73 8.07 -11.32
C ARG A 62 5.65 8.20 -12.53
N ASN A 63 6.47 9.24 -12.59
CA ASN A 63 7.48 9.40 -13.63
C ASN A 63 8.45 8.21 -13.64
N ALA A 64 8.92 7.78 -12.47
CA ALA A 64 9.79 6.61 -12.36
C ALA A 64 9.14 5.35 -12.96
N VAL A 65 7.89 5.10 -12.61
CA VAL A 65 7.13 3.93 -13.07
C VAL A 65 6.79 4.03 -14.56
N GLN A 66 6.33 5.20 -15.01
CA GLN A 66 5.92 5.45 -16.39
C GLN A 66 7.07 5.37 -17.37
N PHE A 67 8.18 6.02 -17.04
CA PHE A 67 9.35 6.07 -17.92
C PHE A 67 10.35 4.94 -17.68
N LYS A 68 9.95 3.96 -16.85
CA LYS A 68 10.74 2.77 -16.56
C LYS A 68 12.14 3.11 -16.06
N ASN A 69 12.20 4.01 -15.07
CA ASN A 69 13.42 4.49 -14.46
C ASN A 69 13.26 4.49 -12.92
N LEU A 70 13.90 3.55 -12.24
CA LEU A 70 13.91 3.46 -10.78
C LEU A 70 15.05 4.28 -10.14
N GLY A 71 15.46 5.38 -10.76
CA GLY A 71 16.46 6.28 -10.18
C GLY A 71 16.07 6.71 -8.77
N ALA A 72 16.98 6.56 -7.81
CA ALA A 72 16.72 6.81 -6.39
C ALA A 72 16.20 8.23 -6.11
N SER A 73 16.55 9.21 -6.93
CA SER A 73 16.08 10.59 -6.82
C SER A 73 14.56 10.71 -6.93
N HIS A 74 13.89 9.88 -7.74
CA HIS A 74 12.43 9.89 -7.87
C HIS A 74 11.72 9.49 -6.57
N PHE A 75 12.41 8.74 -5.71
CA PHE A 75 11.86 8.22 -4.46
C PHE A 75 12.29 9.01 -3.21
N THR A 76 13.05 10.09 -3.39
CA THR A 76 13.55 10.94 -2.29
C THR A 76 13.22 12.41 -2.44
N SER A 77 12.51 12.79 -3.49
CA SER A 77 12.25 14.20 -3.83
C SER A 77 10.96 14.74 -3.19
N HIS A 78 11.02 15.04 -1.90
CA HIS A 78 9.96 15.76 -1.19
C HIS A 78 10.30 17.25 -1.18
N SER A 79 9.57 18.06 -1.93
CA SER A 79 9.93 19.48 -2.15
C SER A 79 9.20 20.47 -1.27
N LYS A 80 7.99 20.13 -0.80
CA LYS A 80 7.10 21.08 -0.12
C LYS A 80 6.75 20.70 1.32
N VAL A 81 6.68 19.41 1.60
CA VAL A 81 6.27 18.86 2.88
C VAL A 81 7.34 17.91 3.40
N THR A 82 7.59 17.91 4.71
CA THR A 82 8.52 16.95 5.31
C THR A 82 7.96 15.53 5.21
N GLU A 83 8.81 14.57 4.92
CA GLU A 83 8.46 13.18 4.63
C GLU A 83 7.56 12.52 5.70
N ASP A 84 7.70 12.92 6.97
CA ASP A 84 6.96 12.37 8.09
C ASP A 84 5.47 12.76 8.11
N LYS A 85 5.08 13.76 7.29
CA LYS A 85 3.72 14.28 7.19
C LYS A 85 3.08 14.07 5.83
N THR A 86 3.58 13.10 5.09
CA THR A 86 3.09 12.81 3.74
C THR A 86 2.32 11.51 3.69
N VAL A 87 1.32 11.47 2.84
CA VAL A 87 0.70 10.24 2.34
C VAL A 87 1.19 10.02 0.93
N ASN A 88 1.86 8.90 0.72
CA ASN A 88 2.58 8.58 -0.50
C ASN A 88 1.87 7.46 -1.26
N TRP A 89 1.88 7.50 -2.57
CA TRP A 89 1.25 6.51 -3.43
C TRP A 89 2.00 6.35 -4.75
N VAL A 90 1.74 5.26 -5.45
CA VAL A 90 2.18 5.07 -6.85
C VAL A 90 1.10 5.56 -7.80
N GLU A 91 -0.15 5.23 -7.50
CA GLU A 91 -1.34 5.66 -8.22
C GLU A 91 -2.41 6.15 -7.26
N SER A 92 -3.34 6.93 -7.79
CA SER A 92 -4.57 7.34 -7.13
C SER A 92 -5.76 7.14 -8.08
N HIS A 93 -6.97 7.31 -7.55
CA HIS A 93 -8.19 7.32 -8.34
C HIS A 93 -8.16 8.39 -9.45
N ASP A 94 -7.57 9.54 -9.17
CA ASP A 94 -7.47 10.62 -10.16
C ASP A 94 -6.55 10.26 -11.32
N ASN A 95 -5.40 9.68 -11.03
CA ASN A 95 -4.48 9.26 -12.08
C ASN A 95 -5.08 8.12 -12.92
N PHE A 96 -5.76 7.18 -12.27
CA PHE A 96 -6.34 6.03 -12.93
C PHE A 96 -7.64 6.38 -13.69
N ALA A 97 -8.54 7.15 -13.07
CA ALA A 97 -9.87 7.42 -13.61
C ALA A 97 -9.91 8.64 -14.54
N ASN A 98 -9.19 9.69 -14.24
CA ASN A 98 -9.28 10.95 -14.98
C ASN A 98 -8.31 11.04 -16.16
N GLY A 99 -7.38 10.09 -16.28
CA GLY A 99 -6.40 10.11 -17.36
C GLY A 99 -5.62 11.41 -17.40
N GLU A 100 -5.17 11.87 -16.24
CA GLU A 100 -4.33 13.06 -16.15
C GLU A 100 -3.26 13.01 -17.24
N ALA A 101 -3.13 14.09 -17.97
CA ALA A 101 -2.22 14.23 -19.09
C ALA A 101 -0.85 13.67 -18.73
N ASN A 102 -0.34 12.79 -19.58
CA ASN A 102 0.97 12.17 -19.49
C ASN A 102 1.13 10.95 -18.55
N ILE A 103 0.06 10.37 -18.02
CA ILE A 103 0.20 9.09 -17.33
C ILE A 103 -0.40 8.01 -18.22
N PRO A 104 0.41 7.12 -18.81
CA PRO A 104 -0.12 5.98 -19.52
C PRO A 104 -0.86 5.10 -18.51
N GLN A 105 -2.09 4.85 -18.81
CA GLN A 105 -2.94 3.98 -18.03
C GLN A 105 -2.57 2.51 -18.15
N GLU A 106 -1.52 2.25 -18.87
CA GLU A 106 -0.92 0.96 -19.09
C GLU A 106 0.27 0.70 -18.18
N LEU A 107 0.27 1.28 -16.98
CA LEU A 107 1.26 0.87 -16.00
C LEU A 107 1.05 -0.60 -15.72
N SER A 108 2.06 -1.42 -16.03
CA SER A 108 1.99 -2.84 -15.72
C SER A 108 2.07 -3.07 -14.22
N ASP A 109 1.50 -4.19 -13.79
CA ASP A 109 1.53 -4.58 -12.37
C ASP A 109 2.95 -4.65 -11.82
N GLU A 110 3.92 -5.11 -12.64
CA GLU A 110 5.32 -5.15 -12.23
C GLU A 110 5.86 -3.75 -11.90
N TRP A 111 5.56 -2.76 -12.74
CA TRP A 111 6.05 -1.40 -12.51
C TRP A 111 5.36 -0.73 -11.34
N ILE A 112 4.09 -1.03 -11.09
CA ILE A 112 3.38 -0.62 -9.87
C ILE A 112 4.05 -1.23 -8.64
N LYS A 113 4.39 -2.52 -8.67
CA LYS A 113 5.10 -3.19 -7.56
C LYS A 113 6.47 -2.55 -7.29
N TYR A 114 7.25 -2.20 -8.33
CA TYR A 114 8.53 -1.52 -8.15
C TYR A 114 8.35 -0.13 -7.52
N GLY A 115 7.38 0.64 -8.01
CA GLY A 115 7.03 1.92 -7.40
C GLY A 115 6.61 1.76 -5.93
N TRP A 116 5.77 0.76 -5.65
CA TRP A 116 5.34 0.42 -4.30
C TRP A 116 6.51 0.06 -3.38
N ALA A 117 7.45 -0.73 -3.85
CA ALA A 117 8.66 -1.04 -3.10
C ALA A 117 9.46 0.22 -2.75
N GLY A 118 9.66 1.11 -3.72
CA GLY A 118 10.37 2.38 -3.52
C GLY A 118 9.69 3.32 -2.52
N VAL A 119 8.36 3.42 -2.58
CA VAL A 119 7.57 4.29 -1.69
C VAL A 119 7.45 3.69 -0.29
N THR A 120 7.18 2.38 -0.18
CA THR A 120 6.73 1.76 1.07
C THR A 120 7.88 1.30 1.95
N ALA A 121 8.99 0.82 1.38
CA ALA A 121 10.12 0.33 2.19
C ALA A 121 10.83 1.43 2.99
N GLN A 122 10.61 2.70 2.69
CA GLN A 122 11.24 3.84 3.37
C GLN A 122 10.71 4.05 4.79
N LYS A 123 11.44 4.86 5.58
CA LYS A 123 11.12 5.14 6.99
C LYS A 123 9.84 5.97 7.15
N ASN A 124 9.74 7.04 6.40
CA ASN A 124 8.78 8.12 6.60
C ASN A 124 7.59 8.04 5.64
N GLY A 125 6.57 8.84 5.91
CA GLY A 125 5.34 8.88 5.16
C GLY A 125 4.41 7.70 5.43
N MET A 126 3.16 7.88 5.13
CA MET A 126 2.14 6.83 5.13
C MET A 126 1.94 6.36 3.69
N SER A 127 2.19 5.10 3.40
CA SER A 127 2.00 4.56 2.06
C SER A 127 0.55 4.12 1.87
N LEU A 128 -0.06 4.54 0.78
CA LEU A 128 -1.43 4.22 0.41
C LEU A 128 -1.43 3.43 -0.91
N PHE A 129 -1.87 2.18 -0.86
CA PHE A 129 -2.00 1.33 -2.03
C PHE A 129 -3.33 1.62 -2.73
N PHE A 130 -3.28 1.97 -4.01
CA PHE A 130 -4.47 2.09 -4.83
C PHE A 130 -4.82 0.72 -5.43
N ASP A 131 -5.94 0.17 -4.99
CA ASP A 131 -6.45 -1.08 -5.54
C ASP A 131 -7.29 -0.78 -6.80
N ARG A 132 -6.74 -1.13 -7.95
CA ARG A 132 -7.41 -0.89 -9.24
C ARG A 132 -8.72 -1.65 -9.32
N PRO A 133 -9.78 -1.06 -9.89
CA PRO A 133 -11.02 -1.78 -10.16
C PRO A 133 -10.77 -3.02 -11.00
N TYR A 134 -11.40 -4.13 -10.63
CA TYR A 134 -11.33 -5.36 -11.39
C TYR A 134 -11.98 -5.19 -12.77
N LYS A 135 -11.34 -5.71 -13.81
CA LYS A 135 -11.91 -5.77 -15.16
C LYS A 135 -12.15 -7.21 -15.56
N ASP A 136 -13.30 -7.49 -16.14
CA ASP A 136 -13.60 -8.79 -16.73
C ASP A 136 -12.49 -9.25 -17.69
N GLY A 137 -12.00 -10.46 -17.46
CA GLY A 137 -10.95 -11.06 -18.28
C GLY A 137 -9.54 -10.97 -17.69
N GLY A 138 -9.38 -10.56 -16.45
CA GLY A 138 -8.10 -10.63 -15.71
C GLY A 138 -7.02 -9.65 -16.19
N THR A 139 -7.32 -8.82 -17.15
CA THR A 139 -6.45 -7.73 -17.55
C THR A 139 -6.95 -6.47 -16.86
N TYR A 140 -6.24 -6.05 -15.83
CA TYR A 140 -6.47 -4.72 -15.25
C TYR A 140 -6.52 -3.75 -16.37
N GLY A 141 -7.59 -2.97 -16.31
CA GLY A 141 -7.83 -2.09 -17.37
C GLY A 141 -6.56 -1.47 -17.90
N THR A 142 -6.10 -1.96 -19.00
CA THR A 142 -5.53 -1.04 -19.94
C THR A 142 -6.59 0.02 -19.97
N GLY A 143 -6.47 0.96 -19.01
CA GLY A 143 -7.49 1.93 -18.83
C GLY A 143 -7.71 2.51 -20.17
N GLY A 144 -8.67 1.98 -20.88
CA GLY A 144 -9.14 2.70 -22.01
C GLY A 144 -9.56 3.99 -21.39
N VAL A 145 -8.58 4.85 -21.12
CA VAL A 145 -8.88 6.15 -20.78
C VAL A 145 -9.73 6.65 -21.84
N GLY A 146 -10.91 6.79 -21.45
CA GLY A 146 -11.72 7.70 -22.15
C GLY A 146 -10.93 8.99 -22.23
N THR A 147 -10.68 9.44 -23.42
CA THR A 147 -10.36 10.83 -23.61
C THR A 147 -11.27 11.60 -22.69
N TYR A 148 -10.66 12.40 -21.84
CA TYR A 148 -11.30 13.27 -20.87
C TYR A 148 -12.67 13.73 -21.38
N GLY A 149 -13.75 13.31 -20.74
CA GLY A 149 -15.10 13.72 -21.05
C GLY A 149 -15.93 12.84 -21.99
N ASN A 150 -15.50 11.67 -22.43
CA ASN A 150 -16.31 10.81 -23.31
C ASN A 150 -16.99 9.62 -22.61
N GLY A 151 -16.91 9.53 -21.29
CA GLY A 151 -17.61 8.50 -20.51
C GLY A 151 -17.07 7.07 -20.63
N SER A 152 -15.99 6.85 -21.39
CA SER A 152 -15.34 5.55 -21.53
C SER A 152 -14.15 5.42 -20.56
N GLY A 153 -14.39 5.76 -19.29
CA GLY A 153 -13.40 5.63 -18.24
C GLY A 153 -13.01 4.16 -17.96
N PRO A 154 -12.05 3.96 -17.07
CA PRO A 154 -11.58 2.62 -16.67
C PRO A 154 -12.67 1.81 -15.95
N PHE A 155 -13.73 2.46 -15.52
CA PHE A 155 -14.90 1.83 -14.95
C PHE A 155 -15.81 1.37 -16.09
N THR A 156 -15.77 0.08 -16.37
CA THR A 156 -16.68 -0.53 -17.33
C THR A 156 -18.07 -0.71 -16.68
N GLU A 157 -19.09 -0.98 -17.48
CA GLU A 157 -20.43 -1.34 -16.98
C GLU A 157 -20.41 -2.53 -16.00
N ASN A 158 -19.32 -3.30 -15.97
CA ASN A 158 -19.10 -4.42 -15.07
C ASN A 158 -18.32 -4.05 -13.78
N SER A 159 -17.78 -2.83 -13.70
CA SER A 159 -17.15 -2.31 -12.47
C SER A 159 -18.17 -1.52 -11.67
N LYS A 160 -18.66 -2.07 -10.58
CA LYS A 160 -19.63 -1.42 -9.69
C LYS A 160 -18.99 -0.98 -8.39
N LEU A 161 -19.47 0.08 -7.82
CA LEU A 161 -19.11 0.49 -6.47
C LEU A 161 -19.31 -0.67 -5.49
N GLY A 162 -18.26 -1.05 -4.79
CA GLY A 162 -18.28 -2.15 -3.84
C GLY A 162 -17.86 -3.51 -4.40
N ASP A 163 -17.57 -3.60 -5.69
CA ASP A 163 -16.93 -4.79 -6.26
C ASP A 163 -15.48 -4.90 -5.77
N ALA A 164 -14.99 -6.14 -5.66
CA ALA A 164 -13.60 -6.36 -5.33
C ALA A 164 -12.70 -5.78 -6.42
N GLY A 165 -11.61 -5.15 -6.02
CA GLY A 165 -10.58 -4.69 -6.91
C GLY A 165 -9.61 -5.79 -7.32
N SER A 166 -8.44 -5.39 -7.76
CA SER A 166 -7.36 -6.28 -8.16
C SER A 166 -6.82 -7.09 -6.98
N ASP A 167 -6.20 -8.22 -7.25
CA ASP A 167 -5.52 -9.01 -6.22
C ASP A 167 -4.01 -8.67 -6.10
N LEU A 168 -3.55 -7.56 -6.72
CA LEU A 168 -2.14 -7.18 -6.72
C LEU A 168 -1.57 -6.97 -5.31
N TRP A 169 -2.40 -6.48 -4.38
CA TRP A 169 -2.01 -6.33 -2.99
C TRP A 169 -1.70 -7.66 -2.27
N LYS A 170 -2.13 -8.81 -2.85
CA LYS A 170 -1.82 -10.17 -2.37
C LYS A 170 -0.56 -10.76 -2.99
N ASP A 171 0.03 -10.09 -3.98
CA ASP A 171 1.27 -10.53 -4.60
C ASP A 171 2.37 -10.73 -3.53
N PRO A 172 3.08 -11.86 -3.52
CA PRO A 172 4.08 -12.15 -2.49
C PRO A 172 5.14 -11.06 -2.32
N GLU A 173 5.51 -10.36 -3.39
CA GLU A 173 6.47 -9.27 -3.35
C GLU A 173 5.87 -8.03 -2.66
N VAL A 174 4.61 -7.69 -2.96
CA VAL A 174 3.89 -6.58 -2.30
C VAL A 174 3.73 -6.88 -0.82
N VAL A 175 3.33 -8.09 -0.48
CA VAL A 175 3.19 -8.56 0.91
C VAL A 175 4.52 -8.48 1.66
N ALA A 176 5.62 -8.94 1.05
CA ALA A 176 6.95 -8.91 1.65
C ALA A 176 7.42 -7.47 1.92
N VAL A 177 7.16 -6.53 1.00
CA VAL A 177 7.46 -5.10 1.19
C VAL A 177 6.65 -4.51 2.36
N ASN A 178 5.36 -4.85 2.48
CA ASN A 178 4.51 -4.39 3.58
C ASN A 178 5.00 -4.96 4.92
N HIS A 179 5.36 -6.23 4.97
CA HIS A 179 5.95 -6.86 6.16
C HIS A 179 7.27 -6.19 6.54
N PHE A 180 8.13 -5.94 5.56
CA PHE A 180 9.39 -5.23 5.76
C PHE A 180 9.15 -3.86 6.38
N ARG A 181 8.24 -3.05 5.82
CA ARG A 181 7.87 -1.74 6.35
C ARG A 181 7.47 -1.82 7.81
N ASN A 182 6.58 -2.73 8.15
CA ASN A 182 6.04 -2.87 9.50
C ASN A 182 7.11 -3.38 10.49
N ALA A 183 7.97 -4.27 10.06
CA ALA A 183 9.06 -4.78 10.89
C ALA A 183 10.13 -3.72 11.19
N MET A 184 10.32 -2.75 10.30
CA MET A 184 11.40 -1.75 10.37
C MET A 184 10.96 -0.41 10.98
N VAL A 185 9.90 -0.38 11.76
CA VAL A 185 9.42 0.85 12.43
C VAL A 185 10.53 1.42 13.32
N GLY A 186 10.82 2.71 13.13
CA GLY A 186 11.85 3.42 13.91
C GLY A 186 13.25 3.39 13.31
N GLU A 187 13.56 2.43 12.43
CA GLU A 187 14.88 2.30 11.80
C GLU A 187 15.18 3.46 10.83
N ALA A 188 16.46 3.84 10.73
CA ALA A 188 16.90 4.80 9.72
C ALA A 188 16.69 4.26 8.30
N SER A 189 16.63 5.12 7.31
CA SER A 189 16.41 4.76 5.90
C SER A 189 17.49 5.33 5.00
N ASN A 190 17.84 4.59 3.94
CA ASN A 190 18.68 5.06 2.84
C ASN A 190 18.14 4.50 1.53
N VAL A 191 18.07 5.34 0.51
CA VAL A 191 17.63 4.95 -0.84
C VAL A 191 18.79 5.15 -1.80
N SER A 192 19.07 4.16 -2.60
CA SER A 192 20.16 4.19 -3.60
C SER A 192 19.85 3.25 -4.77
N ASN A 193 20.65 3.33 -5.81
CA ASN A 193 20.59 2.40 -6.92
C ASN A 193 21.64 1.29 -6.75
N CYS A 194 21.33 0.09 -7.20
CA CYS A 194 22.28 -1.02 -7.21
C CYS A 194 23.09 -1.09 -8.52
N GLY A 195 23.66 0.04 -8.90
CA GLY A 195 24.59 0.17 -10.01
C GLY A 195 23.99 0.64 -11.33
N ASP A 196 22.65 0.69 -11.44
CA ASP A 196 21.93 1.28 -12.57
C ASP A 196 20.52 1.72 -12.16
N ASP A 197 19.88 2.56 -12.97
CA ASP A 197 18.57 3.16 -12.69
C ASP A 197 17.38 2.19 -12.86
N ASN A 198 17.62 0.93 -13.18
CA ASN A 198 16.60 -0.12 -13.18
C ASN A 198 16.71 -1.04 -11.96
N CYS A 199 17.58 -0.71 -11.02
CA CYS A 199 17.74 -1.45 -9.77
C CYS A 199 17.73 -0.47 -8.59
N LEU A 200 16.63 -0.44 -7.85
CA LEU A 200 16.45 0.38 -6.66
C LEU A 200 16.72 -0.42 -5.39
N MET A 201 17.40 0.17 -4.45
CA MET A 201 17.71 -0.40 -3.15
C MET A 201 17.25 0.54 -2.05
N VAL A 202 16.37 0.06 -1.19
CA VAL A 202 15.87 0.78 0.00
C VAL A 202 16.32 0.04 1.24
N GLU A 203 17.17 0.66 2.03
CA GLU A 203 17.74 0.10 3.24
C GLU A 203 17.06 0.65 4.49
N ARG A 204 16.92 -0.19 5.50
CA ARG A 204 16.52 0.18 6.86
C ARG A 204 17.57 -0.36 7.82
N TYR A 205 18.06 0.49 8.72
CA TYR A 205 19.19 0.11 9.57
C TYR A 205 19.17 0.76 10.95
N ALA A 206 19.62 -0.03 11.94
CA ALA A 206 19.84 0.38 13.32
C ALA A 206 21.21 -0.09 13.83
N GLY A 207 22.03 -0.69 12.97
CA GLY A 207 23.40 -1.09 13.25
C GLY A 207 23.55 -2.53 13.75
N SER A 208 22.56 -3.40 13.55
CA SER A 208 22.69 -4.82 13.85
C SER A 208 22.01 -5.69 12.80
N ALA A 209 22.61 -6.82 12.45
CA ALA A 209 22.05 -7.75 11.46
C ALA A 209 20.67 -8.32 11.86
N ALA A 210 20.32 -8.28 13.13
CA ALA A 210 19.02 -8.72 13.62
C ALA A 210 17.92 -7.65 13.39
N GLN A 211 18.30 -6.39 13.18
CA GLN A 211 17.38 -5.28 13.03
C GLN A 211 17.40 -4.68 11.63
N ASP A 212 18.52 -4.82 10.93
CA ASP A 212 18.71 -4.22 9.62
C ASP A 212 18.06 -5.06 8.50
N GLY A 213 17.84 -4.40 7.36
CA GLY A 213 17.36 -5.08 6.17
C GLY A 213 17.31 -4.14 4.96
N MET A 214 17.05 -4.72 3.79
CA MET A 214 16.85 -3.96 2.55
C MET A 214 15.81 -4.59 1.66
N VAL A 215 15.10 -3.73 0.95
CA VAL A 215 14.28 -4.11 -0.21
C VAL A 215 15.05 -3.74 -1.46
N VAL A 216 15.10 -4.67 -2.41
CA VAL A 216 15.70 -4.45 -3.73
C VAL A 216 14.66 -4.72 -4.79
N ALA A 217 14.37 -3.72 -5.62
CA ALA A 217 13.53 -3.86 -6.80
C ALA A 217 14.43 -3.89 -8.05
N ASN A 218 14.49 -5.02 -8.70
CA ASN A 218 15.27 -5.22 -9.92
C ASN A 218 14.35 -5.30 -11.14
N ALA A 219 14.19 -4.19 -11.84
CA ALA A 219 13.39 -4.12 -13.06
C ALA A 219 14.15 -4.57 -14.33
N ASN A 220 15.45 -4.92 -14.21
CA ASN A 220 16.19 -5.47 -15.33
C ASN A 220 15.63 -6.85 -15.74
N GLY A 221 15.72 -7.18 -17.01
CA GLY A 221 15.32 -8.51 -17.54
C GLY A 221 16.25 -9.66 -17.11
N SER A 222 17.34 -9.38 -16.41
CA SER A 222 18.32 -10.34 -15.93
C SER A 222 18.59 -10.23 -14.45
N ASP A 223 19.10 -11.30 -13.87
CA ASP A 223 19.50 -11.36 -12.47
C ASP A 223 20.55 -10.29 -12.15
N LYS A 224 20.39 -9.63 -11.02
CA LYS A 224 21.30 -8.59 -10.52
C LYS A 224 22.18 -9.16 -9.41
N ASN A 225 23.48 -9.26 -9.67
CA ASN A 225 24.45 -9.54 -8.63
C ASN A 225 24.71 -8.28 -7.80
N LEU A 226 24.52 -8.39 -6.50
CA LEU A 226 24.69 -7.26 -5.56
C LEU A 226 26.10 -7.17 -4.98
N ALA A 227 27.00 -8.14 -5.26
CA ALA A 227 28.36 -8.13 -4.73
C ALA A 227 29.10 -6.84 -5.13
N GLY A 228 29.73 -6.20 -4.16
CA GLY A 228 30.43 -4.92 -4.34
C GLY A 228 29.58 -3.67 -4.07
N GLN A 229 28.24 -3.79 -4.00
CA GLN A 229 27.38 -2.66 -3.66
C GLN A 229 27.65 -2.16 -2.23
N SER A 230 27.77 -0.86 -2.07
CA SER A 230 27.87 -0.23 -0.75
C SER A 230 26.54 -0.33 -0.02
N THR A 231 26.59 -0.53 1.30
CA THR A 231 25.40 -0.68 2.13
C THR A 231 25.58 -0.08 3.51
N LYS A 232 24.49 0.35 4.13
CA LYS A 232 24.43 0.80 5.53
C LYS A 232 24.16 -0.32 6.52
N LEU A 233 23.84 -1.52 6.03
CA LEU A 233 23.53 -2.66 6.88
C LEU A 233 24.76 -3.14 7.65
N ALA A 234 24.54 -3.63 8.85
CA ALA A 234 25.57 -4.28 9.66
C ALA A 234 26.08 -5.57 8.98
N ASN A 235 27.29 -5.99 9.37
CA ASN A 235 27.82 -7.26 8.90
C ASN A 235 26.91 -8.42 9.29
N GLY A 236 26.62 -9.30 8.33
CA GLY A 236 25.73 -10.44 8.55
C GLY A 236 25.19 -11.04 7.26
N THR A 237 24.38 -12.07 7.41
CA THR A 237 23.61 -12.67 6.32
C THR A 237 22.15 -12.34 6.52
N TYR A 238 21.49 -11.93 5.44
CA TYR A 238 20.09 -11.50 5.43
C TYR A 238 19.31 -12.37 4.45
N THR A 239 18.13 -12.79 4.84
CA THR A 239 17.29 -13.71 4.06
C THR A 239 16.13 -12.96 3.41
N ASP A 240 15.92 -13.20 2.12
CA ASP A 240 14.77 -12.70 1.36
C ASP A 240 13.50 -13.45 1.76
N GLU A 241 12.45 -12.71 2.04
CA GLU A 241 11.16 -13.29 2.40
C GLU A 241 10.47 -14.00 1.25
N VAL A 242 10.64 -13.48 0.04
CA VAL A 242 9.93 -13.98 -1.15
C VAL A 242 10.48 -15.32 -1.61
N THR A 243 11.81 -15.44 -1.70
CA THR A 243 12.47 -16.60 -2.30
C THR A 243 13.26 -17.45 -1.33
N GLY A 244 13.58 -16.94 -0.13
CA GLY A 244 14.51 -17.56 0.80
C GLY A 244 15.99 -17.43 0.41
N SER A 245 16.30 -16.71 -0.67
CA SER A 245 17.68 -16.41 -1.05
C SER A 245 18.36 -15.51 -0.04
N THR A 246 19.69 -15.47 -0.04
CA THR A 246 20.42 -14.70 0.95
C THR A 246 21.42 -13.73 0.32
N ILE A 247 21.66 -12.64 1.03
CA ILE A 247 22.81 -11.76 0.82
C ILE A 247 23.71 -11.79 2.04
N THR A 248 25.02 -11.59 1.82
CA THR A 248 25.99 -11.43 2.91
C THR A 248 26.59 -10.03 2.85
N VAL A 249 26.71 -9.38 4.00
CA VAL A 249 27.28 -8.04 4.16
C VAL A 249 28.53 -8.14 5.05
N SER A 250 29.60 -7.48 4.61
CA SER A 250 30.82 -7.33 5.40
C SER A 250 31.54 -6.03 4.99
N GLY A 251 32.03 -5.28 5.98
CA GLY A 251 32.80 -4.06 5.76
C GLY A 251 32.06 -2.96 5.01
N GLY A 252 30.72 -2.83 5.21
CA GLY A 252 29.89 -1.82 4.54
C GLY A 252 29.60 -2.13 3.07
N LYS A 253 29.76 -3.37 2.66
CA LYS A 253 29.47 -3.84 1.30
C LYS A 253 28.73 -5.17 1.31
N VAL A 254 27.86 -5.36 0.35
CA VAL A 254 27.35 -6.67 -0.01
C VAL A 254 28.50 -7.47 -0.60
N THR A 255 28.82 -8.64 -0.03
CA THR A 255 29.92 -9.51 -0.50
C THR A 255 29.41 -10.64 -1.39
N SER A 256 28.15 -11.04 -1.22
CA SER A 256 27.49 -12.04 -2.08
C SER A 256 25.97 -11.84 -2.06
N GLY A 257 25.34 -12.28 -3.11
CA GLY A 257 23.88 -12.31 -3.26
C GLY A 257 23.41 -11.82 -4.61
N THR A 258 22.24 -12.30 -5.01
CA THR A 258 21.64 -12.01 -6.32
C THR A 258 20.14 -11.82 -6.16
N VAL A 259 19.59 -10.84 -6.86
CA VAL A 259 18.15 -10.62 -7.00
C VAL A 259 17.74 -10.98 -8.43
N LYS A 260 16.70 -11.76 -8.57
CA LYS A 260 16.17 -12.18 -9.86
C LYS A 260 15.81 -11.00 -10.73
N GLY A 261 15.90 -11.19 -12.04
CA GLY A 261 15.39 -10.21 -13.00
C GLY A 261 13.87 -10.07 -12.88
N GLN A 262 13.38 -8.85 -13.03
CA GLN A 262 11.95 -8.52 -12.95
C GLN A 262 11.31 -8.97 -11.63
N SER A 263 12.01 -8.75 -10.49
CA SER A 263 11.51 -9.15 -9.19
C SER A 263 11.86 -8.16 -8.06
N ILE A 264 11.22 -8.35 -6.93
CA ILE A 264 11.50 -7.64 -5.69
C ILE A 264 11.95 -8.67 -4.65
N ALA A 265 13.02 -8.34 -3.91
CA ALA A 265 13.48 -9.11 -2.77
C ALA A 265 13.43 -8.25 -1.50
N ALA A 266 13.00 -8.82 -0.40
CA ALA A 266 12.95 -8.18 0.92
C ALA A 266 13.82 -8.93 1.92
N PHE A 267 15.07 -8.51 2.02
CA PHE A 267 16.08 -9.14 2.86
C PHE A 267 16.01 -8.62 4.30
N SER A 268 15.77 -9.48 5.26
CA SER A 268 15.76 -9.13 6.68
C SER A 268 15.88 -10.35 7.57
N ASN A 269 16.50 -10.16 8.73
CA ASN A 269 16.51 -11.15 9.83
C ASN A 269 15.62 -10.71 10.99
N LYS A 270 14.97 -9.55 10.90
CA LYS A 270 14.09 -9.09 11.95
C LYS A 270 12.91 -10.03 12.07
N THR A 271 12.74 -10.58 13.27
CA THR A 271 11.56 -11.40 13.57
C THR A 271 10.33 -10.51 13.42
N ARG A 272 9.49 -10.86 12.50
CA ARG A 272 8.25 -10.13 12.27
C ARG A 272 7.28 -10.50 13.37
N SER A 273 6.81 -9.50 14.09
CA SER A 273 5.64 -9.66 14.93
C SER A 273 4.44 -9.74 13.98
N GLY A 274 3.89 -10.92 13.85
CA GLY A 274 2.65 -11.18 13.17
C GLY A 274 2.80 -11.32 11.64
N LYS A 275 2.59 -12.53 11.14
CA LYS A 275 2.05 -12.67 9.81
C LYS A 275 0.69 -12.00 9.84
N VAL A 276 0.49 -10.97 9.01
CA VAL A 276 -0.85 -10.39 8.87
C VAL A 276 -1.77 -11.48 8.36
N SER A 277 -2.56 -12.03 9.24
CA SER A 277 -3.63 -12.93 8.89
C SER A 277 -4.95 -12.19 9.06
N THR A 278 -5.87 -12.38 8.16
CA THR A 278 -7.20 -11.78 8.23
C THR A 278 -8.29 -12.84 8.08
N ALA A 279 -9.39 -12.59 8.76
CA ALA A 279 -10.65 -13.28 8.54
C ALA A 279 -11.76 -12.23 8.61
N GLU A 280 -12.45 -11.99 7.51
CA GLU A 280 -13.40 -10.88 7.41
C GLU A 280 -14.60 -11.22 6.52
N ALA A 281 -15.65 -10.42 6.64
CA ALA A 281 -16.84 -10.49 5.80
C ALA A 281 -16.93 -9.22 4.96
N TYR A 282 -17.15 -9.36 3.67
CA TYR A 282 -17.23 -8.23 2.75
C TYR A 282 -18.60 -8.21 2.01
N PRO A 283 -19.23 -7.04 1.94
CA PRO A 283 -18.89 -5.78 2.61
C PRO A 283 -19.07 -5.89 4.13
N ASN A 284 -18.21 -5.21 4.89
CA ASN A 284 -18.21 -5.29 6.36
C ASN A 284 -19.30 -4.44 7.01
N LYS A 285 -19.99 -3.61 6.25
CA LYS A 285 -21.14 -2.79 6.66
C LYS A 285 -22.08 -2.57 5.48
N GLY A 286 -23.31 -2.23 5.75
CA GLY A 286 -24.25 -1.79 4.72
C GLY A 286 -25.69 -2.18 5.06
N THR A 287 -26.60 -1.83 4.16
CA THR A 287 -28.02 -2.14 4.24
C THR A 287 -28.30 -3.42 3.44
N ILE A 288 -29.25 -4.22 3.91
CA ILE A 288 -29.80 -5.34 3.17
C ILE A 288 -31.01 -4.81 2.41
N PRO A 289 -30.89 -4.57 1.10
CA PRO A 289 -32.03 -4.14 0.29
C PRO A 289 -32.87 -5.36 -0.09
N GLY A 290 -34.03 -5.53 0.52
CA GLY A 290 -34.91 -6.67 0.27
C GLY A 290 -34.81 -7.77 1.33
N GLU A 291 -35.05 -9.01 0.91
CA GLU A 291 -35.16 -10.14 1.85
C GLU A 291 -33.80 -10.72 2.29
N SER A 292 -32.76 -10.57 1.48
CA SER A 292 -31.41 -11.07 1.81
C SER A 292 -30.32 -10.30 1.07
N LYS A 293 -29.10 -10.49 1.54
CA LYS A 293 -27.88 -9.98 0.89
C LYS A 293 -26.79 -11.05 0.92
N THR A 294 -26.18 -11.26 -0.22
CA THR A 294 -24.97 -12.08 -0.34
C THR A 294 -23.76 -11.29 0.16
N ILE A 295 -22.99 -11.90 1.02
CA ILE A 295 -21.68 -11.38 1.47
C ILE A 295 -20.60 -12.41 1.18
N THR A 296 -19.40 -11.93 0.92
CA THR A 296 -18.21 -12.75 0.67
C THR A 296 -17.40 -12.87 1.95
N LEU A 297 -16.99 -14.07 2.29
CA LEU A 297 -16.09 -14.36 3.41
C LEU A 297 -14.66 -14.39 2.88
N ARG A 298 -13.78 -13.64 3.49
CA ARG A 298 -12.38 -13.53 3.09
C ARG A 298 -11.47 -14.03 4.19
N SER A 299 -10.40 -14.68 3.77
CA SER A 299 -9.32 -15.07 4.68
C SER A 299 -7.97 -14.97 3.98
N TYR A 300 -7.01 -14.36 4.65
CA TYR A 300 -5.63 -14.28 4.17
C TYR A 300 -4.69 -14.84 5.24
N GLN A 301 -3.84 -15.77 4.85
CA GLN A 301 -2.89 -16.45 5.77
C GLN A 301 -3.52 -16.98 7.08
N SER A 302 -4.80 -17.24 7.08
CA SER A 302 -5.56 -17.78 8.21
C SER A 302 -5.95 -19.22 7.97
N THR A 303 -5.96 -20.02 9.04
CA THR A 303 -6.45 -21.38 9.06
C THR A 303 -7.67 -21.50 10.00
N ASN A 304 -8.36 -22.62 9.98
CA ASN A 304 -9.52 -22.88 10.84
C ASN A 304 -10.57 -21.76 10.76
N THR A 305 -10.81 -21.27 9.56
CA THR A 305 -11.71 -20.14 9.32
C THR A 305 -13.17 -20.56 9.53
N THR A 306 -13.87 -19.80 10.35
CA THR A 306 -15.26 -20.03 10.70
C THR A 306 -16.06 -18.74 10.70
N TYR A 307 -17.35 -18.85 10.50
CA TYR A 307 -18.27 -17.73 10.64
C TYR A 307 -19.49 -18.11 11.47
N SER A 308 -20.11 -17.11 12.05
CA SER A 308 -21.44 -17.20 12.66
C SER A 308 -22.20 -15.91 12.42
N THR A 309 -23.51 -15.99 12.33
CA THR A 309 -24.40 -14.86 12.10
C THR A 309 -25.43 -14.75 13.21
N SER A 310 -25.89 -13.55 13.52
CA SER A 310 -26.94 -13.34 14.53
C SER A 310 -28.31 -13.89 14.10
N ASP A 311 -28.51 -14.13 12.80
CA ASP A 311 -29.70 -14.79 12.24
C ASP A 311 -29.61 -16.32 12.23
N GLY A 312 -28.57 -16.91 12.85
CA GLY A 312 -28.49 -18.32 13.21
C GLY A 312 -27.74 -19.19 12.22
N GLN A 313 -26.93 -18.67 11.34
CA GLN A 313 -26.04 -19.43 10.46
C GLN A 313 -24.66 -19.59 11.09
N SER A 314 -23.98 -20.69 10.81
CA SER A 314 -22.59 -20.90 11.19
C SER A 314 -21.93 -21.99 10.34
N GLY A 315 -20.62 -21.91 10.18
CA GLY A 315 -19.85 -22.89 9.41
C GLY A 315 -18.38 -22.56 9.33
N SER A 316 -17.63 -23.42 8.66
CA SER A 316 -16.27 -23.13 8.18
C SER A 316 -16.35 -22.57 6.78
N PHE A 317 -15.33 -21.81 6.38
CA PHE A 317 -15.25 -21.23 5.03
C PHE A 317 -13.82 -21.22 4.49
N LYS A 318 -13.73 -21.07 3.17
CA LYS A 318 -12.48 -20.78 2.45
C LYS A 318 -12.54 -19.36 1.91
N ASP A 319 -11.40 -18.79 1.61
CA ASP A 319 -11.35 -17.48 0.98
C ASP A 319 -12.20 -17.44 -0.29
N GLY A 320 -13.08 -16.43 -0.37
CA GLY A 320 -14.01 -16.23 -1.47
C GLY A 320 -15.36 -16.94 -1.35
N ASP A 321 -15.59 -17.77 -0.32
CA ASP A 321 -16.90 -18.36 -0.08
C ASP A 321 -17.94 -17.27 0.20
N THR A 322 -19.18 -17.53 -0.21
CA THR A 322 -20.29 -16.60 -0.03
C THR A 322 -21.38 -17.17 0.87
N ILE A 323 -22.02 -16.32 1.64
CA ILE A 323 -23.22 -16.65 2.42
C ILE A 323 -24.31 -15.62 2.17
N GLU A 324 -25.57 -16.01 2.29
CA GLU A 324 -26.69 -15.10 2.30
C GLU A 324 -27.11 -14.77 3.73
N ILE A 325 -27.25 -13.50 4.05
CA ILE A 325 -27.68 -13.01 5.36
C ILE A 325 -28.97 -12.22 5.23
N GLY A 326 -29.75 -12.17 6.32
CA GLY A 326 -30.96 -11.36 6.44
C GLY A 326 -32.25 -12.07 6.12
N SER A 327 -32.21 -13.25 5.47
CA SER A 327 -33.45 -13.97 5.11
C SER A 327 -34.30 -14.39 6.31
N LYS A 328 -33.74 -14.41 7.51
CA LYS A 328 -34.42 -14.71 8.77
C LYS A 328 -34.55 -13.50 9.69
N ALA A 329 -34.02 -12.36 9.29
CA ALA A 329 -34.08 -11.14 10.08
C ALA A 329 -35.45 -10.46 9.95
N LYS A 330 -35.88 -9.78 11.00
CA LYS A 330 -37.05 -8.91 10.95
C LYS A 330 -36.70 -7.57 10.36
N SER A 331 -37.73 -6.82 9.91
CA SER A 331 -37.55 -5.44 9.49
C SER A 331 -36.83 -4.64 10.59
N ASP A 332 -35.85 -3.85 10.20
CA ASP A 332 -35.01 -3.01 11.07
C ASP A 332 -34.09 -3.80 12.03
N GLU A 333 -33.94 -5.09 11.85
CA GLU A 333 -33.01 -5.89 12.62
C GLU A 333 -31.59 -5.82 12.04
N VAL A 334 -30.60 -5.67 12.92
CA VAL A 334 -29.18 -5.70 12.54
C VAL A 334 -28.69 -7.15 12.51
N VAL A 335 -28.25 -7.60 11.34
CA VAL A 335 -27.58 -8.90 11.21
C VAL A 335 -26.07 -8.69 11.40
N THR A 336 -25.55 -9.28 12.47
CA THR A 336 -24.11 -9.29 12.76
C THR A 336 -23.49 -10.57 12.24
N VAL A 337 -22.42 -10.45 11.48
CA VAL A 337 -21.58 -11.57 11.05
C VAL A 337 -20.27 -11.54 11.82
N THR A 338 -19.99 -12.61 12.53
CA THR A 338 -18.72 -12.81 13.23
C THR A 338 -17.88 -13.77 12.42
N VAL A 339 -16.68 -13.37 12.08
CA VAL A 339 -15.70 -14.17 11.34
C VAL A 339 -14.50 -14.41 12.23
N LYS A 340 -13.97 -15.63 12.22
CA LYS A 340 -12.79 -15.99 13.00
C LYS A 340 -11.85 -16.82 12.13
N GLY A 341 -10.56 -16.68 12.39
CA GLY A 341 -9.52 -17.50 11.80
C GLY A 341 -8.37 -17.70 12.79
N THR A 342 -7.47 -18.58 12.47
CA THR A 342 -6.22 -18.79 13.22
C THR A 342 -5.07 -18.35 12.34
N GLY A 343 -4.38 -17.30 12.71
CA GLY A 343 -3.15 -16.85 12.06
C GLY A 343 -1.97 -17.75 12.40
N ALA A 344 -0.83 -17.54 11.76
CA ALA A 344 0.39 -18.29 12.05
C ALA A 344 0.87 -18.13 13.50
N ASP A 345 0.47 -17.01 14.14
CA ASP A 345 0.82 -16.67 15.52
C ASP A 345 -0.30 -17.06 16.51
N GLY A 346 -1.32 -17.77 16.06
CA GLY A 346 -2.43 -18.26 16.88
C GLY A 346 -3.69 -17.40 16.93
N GLU A 347 -3.62 -16.16 16.41
CA GLU A 347 -4.77 -15.24 16.31
C GLU A 347 -4.86 -14.60 14.90
N ALA A 348 -6.06 -14.44 14.40
CA ALA A 348 -6.39 -13.72 13.16
C ALA A 348 -7.55 -12.75 13.40
#